data_86017200f18744ff72ca1a8c32f49ef8
#
_entry.id   86017200f18744ff72ca1a8c32f49ef8
#
_cell.length_a   1.000
_cell.length_b   1.000
_cell.length_c   1.000
_cell.angle_alpha   90.00
_cell.angle_beta   90.00
_cell.angle_gamma   90.00
#
_symmetry.space_group_name_H-M   'P 1'
#
loop_
_entity.id
_entity.type
_entity.pdbx_description
1 polymer ?
#
loop_
_entity_poly.entity_id
_entity_poly.type
_entity_poly.pdbx_seq_one_letter_code
_entity_poly.pdbx_strand_id
1 'polypeptide(L)'
;MDKIKKPLPMLLRYAINLVIFAVFLFGVNALITGGSVPNYYTKVIVLCGINIILAVSLNVATGYLGQLPLGHAGFMAVGAYASALFLRAVPNLPEFVAFPLGIILGGVVSGIFGILIGIPALRLKGDYLAIITLGFGEIIRVVLLNIDSVLGFNFTYGAASLKNIPKYTSFFNCFLCVGIVCFLIHTLMKSKHGRAILAVRENEIAADSVGINLTYYKALGFTVSAIFAGVAGALYASYLGILNPSSFGFMKSIEILVMVVLGGMGSMVGSIVSATVLTAVPELVLRAFSDYRMIAYSLLLIVVMIFKPSGLMGQYDFSLTGLIDKARMGKLFKKGKDKKEKAGDK
;
A
#
# COMPACT_ATOMS: atom_id res chain seq x y z
N MET A 1 -33.25 -32.43 13.36
CA MET A 1 -33.06 -31.19 12.57
C MET A 1 -31.81 -30.51 13.09
N ASP A 2 -30.65 -30.82 12.48
CA ASP A 2 -29.38 -30.20 12.86
C ASP A 2 -29.33 -28.74 12.33
N LYS A 3 -29.23 -27.80 13.29
CA LYS A 3 -29.06 -26.38 12.97
C LYS A 3 -27.76 -26.23 12.13
N ILE A 4 -27.91 -26.07 10.84
CA ILE A 4 -26.85 -25.65 9.94
C ILE A 4 -26.30 -24.32 10.51
N LYS A 5 -25.13 -24.36 11.12
CA LYS A 5 -24.51 -23.16 11.68
C LYS A 5 -24.20 -22.22 10.52
N LYS A 6 -25.00 -21.15 10.41
CA LYS A 6 -24.82 -20.08 9.42
C LYS A 6 -23.39 -19.54 9.48
N PRO A 7 -22.82 -19.11 8.36
CA PRO A 7 -21.52 -18.43 8.35
C PRO A 7 -21.55 -17.26 9.33
N LEU A 8 -20.40 -16.95 9.92
CA LEU A 8 -20.27 -15.86 10.90
C LEU A 8 -20.84 -14.56 10.31
N PRO A 9 -21.67 -13.81 11.07
CA PRO A 9 -22.21 -12.53 10.62
C PRO A 9 -21.05 -11.59 10.25
N MET A 10 -21.23 -10.77 9.22
CA MET A 10 -20.17 -9.87 8.70
C MET A 10 -19.57 -9.01 9.81
N LEU A 11 -20.40 -8.50 10.70
CA LEU A 11 -19.97 -7.65 11.82
C LEU A 11 -18.98 -8.37 12.75
N LEU A 12 -19.24 -9.66 13.03
CA LEU A 12 -18.34 -10.46 13.87
C LEU A 12 -17.00 -10.76 13.19
N ARG A 13 -17.00 -10.90 11.86
CA ARG A 13 -15.75 -11.06 11.08
C ARG A 13 -14.87 -9.82 11.15
N TYR A 14 -15.47 -8.63 10.99
CA TYR A 14 -14.73 -7.37 11.13
C TYR A 14 -14.22 -7.17 12.56
N ALA A 15 -15.03 -7.50 13.56
CA ALA A 15 -14.63 -7.43 14.97
C ALA A 15 -13.43 -8.34 15.28
N ILE A 16 -13.45 -9.59 14.79
CA ILE A 16 -12.33 -10.54 14.99
C ILE A 16 -11.05 -10.00 14.34
N ASN A 17 -11.13 -9.52 13.10
CA ASN A 17 -9.96 -8.97 12.41
C ASN A 17 -9.42 -7.72 13.11
N LEU A 18 -10.30 -6.86 13.62
CA LEU A 18 -9.92 -5.67 14.39
C LEU A 18 -9.24 -6.05 15.70
N VAL A 19 -9.77 -7.03 16.43
CA VAL A 19 -9.14 -7.52 17.66
C VAL A 19 -7.76 -8.12 17.39
N ILE A 20 -7.62 -8.96 16.35
CA ILE A 20 -6.31 -9.54 15.97
C ILE A 20 -5.32 -8.42 15.63
N PHE A 21 -5.75 -7.44 14.85
CA PHE A 21 -4.92 -6.29 14.50
C PHE A 21 -4.53 -5.45 15.73
N ALA A 22 -5.47 -5.19 16.63
CA ALA A 22 -5.20 -4.48 17.87
C ALA A 22 -4.20 -5.24 18.77
N VAL A 23 -4.39 -6.55 18.94
CA VAL A 23 -3.45 -7.40 19.72
C VAL A 23 -2.05 -7.36 19.09
N PHE A 24 -1.95 -7.44 17.77
CA PHE A 24 -0.67 -7.30 17.06
C PHE A 24 -0.05 -5.92 17.33
N LEU A 25 -0.81 -4.85 17.16
CA LEU A 25 -0.33 -3.47 17.29
C LEU A 25 0.14 -3.17 18.74
N PHE A 26 -0.67 -3.50 19.74
CA PHE A 26 -0.31 -3.28 21.14
C PHE A 26 0.79 -4.23 21.62
N GLY A 27 0.76 -5.50 21.20
CA GLY A 27 1.77 -6.49 21.57
C GLY A 27 3.16 -6.14 21.05
N VAL A 28 3.29 -5.80 19.76
CA VAL A 28 4.58 -5.40 19.19
C VAL A 28 5.03 -4.05 19.77
N ASN A 29 4.11 -3.10 19.98
CA ASN A 29 4.44 -1.82 20.59
C ASN A 29 4.98 -2.02 22.02
N ALA A 30 4.39 -2.91 22.82
CA ALA A 30 4.87 -3.23 24.15
C ALA A 30 6.27 -3.86 24.14
N LEU A 31 6.58 -4.74 23.16
CA LEU A 31 7.92 -5.29 22.99
C LEU A 31 8.96 -4.24 22.62
N ILE A 32 8.59 -3.26 21.78
CA ILE A 32 9.46 -2.15 21.39
C ILE A 32 9.71 -1.21 22.57
N THR A 33 8.67 -0.80 23.28
CA THR A 33 8.77 0.10 24.44
C THR A 33 9.45 -0.58 25.63
N GLY A 34 9.30 -1.89 25.77
CA GLY A 34 10.00 -2.71 26.78
C GLY A 34 11.50 -2.91 26.52
N GLY A 35 12.04 -2.33 25.42
CA GLY A 35 13.47 -2.40 25.09
C GLY A 35 13.93 -3.77 24.57
N SER A 36 13.02 -4.73 24.39
CA SER A 36 13.36 -6.08 23.89
C SER A 36 13.77 -6.08 22.41
N VAL A 37 13.40 -5.06 21.65
CA VAL A 37 13.70 -4.93 20.22
C VAL A 37 14.71 -3.80 20.01
N PRO A 38 15.92 -4.09 19.45
CA PRO A 38 16.89 -3.06 19.11
C PRO A 38 16.31 -1.99 18.17
N ASN A 39 16.73 -0.75 18.32
CA ASN A 39 16.28 0.40 17.52
C ASN A 39 16.40 0.18 16.00
N TYR A 40 17.36 -0.63 15.57
CA TYR A 40 17.53 -0.96 14.16
C TYR A 40 16.34 -1.74 13.60
N TYR A 41 15.91 -2.80 14.30
CA TYR A 41 14.77 -3.61 13.87
C TYR A 41 13.47 -2.79 13.89
N THR A 42 13.30 -1.91 14.87
CA THR A 42 12.17 -0.99 14.92
C THR A 42 12.11 -0.10 13.67
N LYS A 43 13.26 0.41 13.22
CA LYS A 43 13.35 1.20 11.98
C LYS A 43 12.95 0.39 10.75
N VAL A 44 13.41 -0.86 10.63
CA VAL A 44 13.05 -1.74 9.52
C VAL A 44 11.56 -2.04 9.52
N ILE A 45 10.96 -2.31 10.68
CA ILE A 45 9.52 -2.58 10.82
C ILE A 45 8.70 -1.36 10.38
N VAL A 46 9.07 -0.14 10.77
CA VAL A 46 8.38 1.09 10.33
C VAL A 46 8.49 1.25 8.81
N LEU A 47 9.66 1.01 8.23
CA LEU A 47 9.85 1.05 6.78
C LEU A 47 8.99 0.01 6.06
N CYS A 48 8.86 -1.21 6.62
CA CYS A 48 7.91 -2.21 6.12
C CYS A 48 6.48 -1.67 6.11
N GLY A 49 6.04 -0.99 7.17
CA GLY A 49 4.71 -0.37 7.24
C GLY A 49 4.47 0.66 6.13
N ILE A 50 5.43 1.54 5.87
CA ILE A 50 5.36 2.54 4.79
C ILE A 50 5.29 1.85 3.42
N ASN A 51 6.14 0.87 3.18
CA ASN A 51 6.17 0.13 1.92
C ASN A 51 4.90 -0.74 1.71
N ILE A 52 4.26 -1.23 2.78
CA ILE A 52 2.95 -1.89 2.71
C ILE A 52 1.90 -0.91 2.18
N ILE A 53 1.84 0.32 2.68
CA ILE A 53 0.89 1.33 2.19
C ILE A 53 1.17 1.62 0.71
N LEU A 54 2.43 1.79 0.31
CA LEU A 54 2.81 2.03 -1.09
C LEU A 54 2.42 0.86 -2.00
N ALA A 55 2.68 -0.37 -1.58
CA ALA A 55 2.32 -1.55 -2.37
C ALA A 55 0.79 -1.73 -2.47
N VAL A 56 0.06 -1.60 -1.36
CA VAL A 56 -1.40 -1.73 -1.37
C VAL A 56 -2.06 -0.59 -2.15
N SER A 57 -1.53 0.64 -2.07
CA SER A 57 -2.02 1.78 -2.85
C SER A 57 -1.78 1.60 -4.35
N LEU A 58 -0.58 1.18 -4.76
CA LEU A 58 -0.29 0.89 -6.16
C LEU A 58 -1.12 -0.29 -6.68
N ASN A 59 -1.38 -1.30 -5.85
CA ASN A 59 -2.23 -2.44 -6.21
C ASN A 59 -3.68 -2.02 -6.55
N VAL A 60 -4.17 -0.86 -6.06
CA VAL A 60 -5.46 -0.31 -6.50
C VAL A 60 -5.42 0.03 -7.99
N ALA A 61 -4.34 0.66 -8.46
CA ALA A 61 -4.22 1.03 -9.87
C ALA A 61 -3.81 -0.16 -10.74
N THR A 62 -2.85 -0.98 -10.30
CA THR A 62 -2.33 -2.09 -11.12
C THR A 62 -3.19 -3.33 -11.03
N GLY A 63 -3.56 -3.73 -9.82
CA GLY A 63 -4.25 -4.98 -9.58
C GLY A 63 -5.76 -4.90 -9.78
N TYR A 64 -6.42 -3.88 -9.21
CA TYR A 64 -7.88 -3.78 -9.30
C TYR A 64 -8.36 -3.01 -10.53
N LEU A 65 -7.64 -1.98 -10.98
CA LEU A 65 -8.00 -1.21 -12.17
C LEU A 65 -7.38 -1.76 -13.47
N GLY A 66 -6.28 -2.54 -13.37
CA GLY A 66 -5.58 -3.10 -14.52
C GLY A 66 -4.72 -2.09 -15.29
N GLN A 67 -4.34 -0.98 -14.68
CA GLN A 67 -3.48 0.04 -15.28
C GLN A 67 -2.10 -0.01 -14.62
N LEU A 68 -1.01 0.13 -15.38
CA LEU A 68 0.37 0.04 -14.89
C LEU A 68 1.03 1.42 -14.80
N PRO A 69 0.74 2.25 -13.78
CA PRO A 69 1.42 3.53 -13.62
C PRO A 69 2.83 3.33 -13.05
N LEU A 70 3.85 3.86 -13.71
CA LEU A 70 5.24 3.83 -13.26
C LEU A 70 5.67 5.12 -12.50
N GLY A 71 4.77 6.09 -12.34
CA GLY A 71 5.03 7.36 -11.65
C GLY A 71 4.65 7.39 -10.17
N HIS A 72 4.48 6.24 -9.51
CA HIS A 72 3.94 6.18 -8.15
C HIS A 72 4.83 6.87 -7.10
N ALA A 73 6.16 6.83 -7.27
CA ALA A 73 7.10 7.55 -6.43
C ALA A 73 6.93 9.09 -6.54
N GLY A 74 6.46 9.61 -7.67
CA GLY A 74 6.11 11.03 -7.81
C GLY A 74 4.97 11.45 -6.88
N PHE A 75 3.91 10.64 -6.78
CA PHE A 75 2.80 10.90 -5.84
C PHE A 75 3.26 10.79 -4.39
N MET A 76 4.13 9.83 -4.08
CA MET A 76 4.78 9.72 -2.78
C MET A 76 5.58 10.99 -2.46
N ALA A 77 6.35 11.53 -3.43
CA ALA A 77 7.12 12.75 -3.26
C ALA A 77 6.23 13.97 -2.98
N VAL A 78 5.17 14.17 -3.77
CA VAL A 78 4.22 15.26 -3.56
C VAL A 78 3.64 15.23 -2.15
N GLY A 79 3.17 14.06 -1.69
CA GLY A 79 2.63 13.91 -0.35
C GLY A 79 3.67 14.13 0.76
N ALA A 80 4.90 13.64 0.55
CA ALA A 80 6.01 13.82 1.49
C ALA A 80 6.37 15.30 1.68
N TYR A 81 6.54 16.03 0.58
CA TYR A 81 6.88 17.44 0.62
C TYR A 81 5.73 18.31 1.14
N ALA A 82 4.48 18.05 0.73
CA ALA A 82 3.31 18.77 1.22
C ALA A 82 3.17 18.64 2.75
N SER A 83 3.30 17.43 3.28
CA SER A 83 3.26 17.17 4.71
C SER A 83 4.44 17.80 5.44
N ALA A 84 5.67 17.64 4.91
CA ALA A 84 6.88 18.18 5.53
C ALA A 84 6.87 19.71 5.64
N LEU A 85 6.44 20.40 4.58
CA LEU A 85 6.31 21.85 4.55
C LEU A 85 5.26 22.33 5.55
N PHE A 86 4.11 21.66 5.62
CA PHE A 86 3.07 21.96 6.61
C PHE A 86 3.60 21.81 8.04
N LEU A 87 4.23 20.68 8.36
CA LEU A 87 4.77 20.44 9.71
C LEU A 87 5.86 21.43 10.13
N ARG A 88 6.65 21.94 9.17
CA ARG A 88 7.62 23.02 9.42
C ARG A 88 6.97 24.39 9.59
N ALA A 89 5.88 24.66 8.87
CA ALA A 89 5.18 25.95 8.92
C ALA A 89 4.43 26.14 10.25
N VAL A 90 4.05 25.04 10.93
CA VAL A 90 3.21 25.12 12.14
C VAL A 90 3.89 24.38 13.31
N PRO A 91 5.05 24.84 13.80
CA PRO A 91 5.79 24.18 14.86
C PRO A 91 5.09 24.22 16.24
N ASN A 92 4.13 25.15 16.42
CA ASN A 92 3.44 25.36 17.70
C ASN A 92 2.25 24.44 17.93
N LEU A 93 1.83 23.64 16.93
CA LEU A 93 0.75 22.69 17.11
C LEU A 93 1.22 21.44 17.87
N PRO A 94 0.42 20.91 18.81
CA PRO A 94 0.75 19.67 19.49
C PRO A 94 0.84 18.52 18.47
N GLU A 95 1.77 17.59 18.69
CA GLU A 95 2.04 16.44 17.81
C GLU A 95 0.78 15.68 17.42
N PHE A 96 -0.10 15.45 18.38
CA PHE A 96 -1.36 14.71 18.20
C PHE A 96 -2.30 15.33 17.15
N VAL A 97 -2.21 16.63 16.91
CA VAL A 97 -3.02 17.36 15.90
C VAL A 97 -2.24 17.58 14.63
N ALA A 98 -0.97 18.01 14.76
CA ALA A 98 -0.12 18.35 13.62
C ALA A 98 0.13 17.13 12.72
N PHE A 99 0.40 15.98 13.30
CA PHE A 99 0.75 14.77 12.56
C PHE A 99 -0.41 14.23 11.70
N PRO A 100 -1.62 14.00 12.22
CA PRO A 100 -2.76 13.58 11.39
C PRO A 100 -3.12 14.60 10.31
N LEU A 101 -3.08 15.90 10.63
CA LEU A 101 -3.33 16.95 9.64
C LEU A 101 -2.29 16.94 8.51
N GLY A 102 -1.00 16.73 8.85
CA GLY A 102 0.07 16.60 7.87
C GLY A 102 -0.15 15.39 6.94
N ILE A 103 -0.58 14.25 7.48
CA ILE A 103 -0.89 13.06 6.69
C ILE A 103 -2.09 13.31 5.75
N ILE A 104 -3.17 13.89 6.26
CA ILE A 104 -4.37 14.19 5.46
C ILE A 104 -4.00 15.17 4.34
N LEU A 105 -3.26 16.23 4.66
CA LEU A 105 -2.83 17.23 3.69
C LEU A 105 -1.93 16.60 2.61
N GLY A 106 -0.97 15.77 3.00
CA GLY A 106 -0.13 15.04 2.06
C GLY A 106 -0.94 14.14 1.13
N GLY A 107 -1.94 13.42 1.66
CA GLY A 107 -2.88 12.61 0.87
C GLY A 107 -3.74 13.45 -0.07
N VAL A 108 -4.33 14.55 0.40
CA VAL A 108 -5.20 15.41 -0.41
C VAL A 108 -4.42 16.06 -1.56
N VAL A 109 -3.26 16.64 -1.28
CA VAL A 109 -2.42 17.28 -2.31
C VAL A 109 -1.99 16.26 -3.34
N SER A 110 -1.54 15.08 -2.92
CA SER A 110 -1.20 13.99 -3.83
C SER A 110 -2.41 13.52 -4.65
N GLY A 111 -3.61 13.49 -4.06
CA GLY A 111 -4.86 13.19 -4.77
C GLY A 111 -5.21 14.22 -5.84
N ILE A 112 -5.01 15.52 -5.58
CA ILE A 112 -5.20 16.58 -6.57
C ILE A 112 -4.27 16.38 -7.77
N PHE A 113 -2.98 16.10 -7.51
CA PHE A 113 -2.03 15.76 -8.57
C PHE A 113 -2.41 14.46 -9.28
N GLY A 114 -2.97 13.49 -8.54
CA GLY A 114 -3.51 12.25 -9.11
C GLY A 114 -4.63 12.48 -10.11
N ILE A 115 -5.55 13.42 -9.83
CA ILE A 115 -6.61 13.81 -10.77
C ILE A 115 -6.00 14.56 -11.97
N LEU A 116 -5.16 15.54 -11.72
CA LEU A 116 -4.56 16.40 -12.73
C LEU A 116 -3.74 15.60 -13.75
N ILE A 117 -2.96 14.64 -13.29
CA ILE A 117 -2.14 13.77 -14.14
C ILE A 117 -2.96 12.61 -14.68
N GLY A 118 -3.86 12.05 -13.86
CA GLY A 118 -4.66 10.89 -14.21
C GLY A 118 -5.59 11.14 -15.40
N ILE A 119 -6.30 12.28 -15.43
CA ILE A 119 -7.25 12.56 -16.52
C ILE A 119 -6.60 12.51 -17.91
N PRO A 120 -5.48 13.19 -18.19
CA PRO A 120 -4.81 13.06 -19.50
C PRO A 120 -4.13 11.70 -19.69
N ALA A 121 -3.48 11.16 -18.66
CA ALA A 121 -2.75 9.91 -18.77
C ALA A 121 -3.66 8.70 -19.06
N LEU A 122 -4.83 8.64 -18.43
CA LEU A 122 -5.79 7.51 -18.56
C LEU A 122 -6.52 7.46 -19.91
N ARG A 123 -6.32 8.44 -20.79
CA ARG A 123 -6.75 8.36 -22.20
C ARG A 123 -5.86 7.42 -23.00
N LEU A 124 -4.68 7.13 -22.52
CA LEU A 124 -3.73 6.22 -23.14
C LEU A 124 -3.92 4.81 -22.58
N LYS A 125 -3.50 3.81 -23.36
CA LYS A 125 -3.66 2.40 -23.00
C LYS A 125 -2.31 1.70 -22.95
N GLY A 126 -2.20 0.66 -22.14
CA GLY A 126 -1.03 -0.21 -22.07
C GLY A 126 0.26 0.54 -21.71
N ASP A 127 1.31 0.28 -22.46
CA ASP A 127 2.67 0.77 -22.20
C ASP A 127 2.79 2.30 -22.31
N TYR A 128 1.97 2.94 -23.15
CA TYR A 128 1.96 4.40 -23.27
C TYR A 128 1.53 5.09 -21.97
N LEU A 129 0.60 4.50 -21.23
CA LEU A 129 0.24 5.00 -19.90
C LEU A 129 1.42 4.90 -18.93
N ALA A 130 2.13 3.77 -18.95
CA ALA A 130 3.30 3.56 -18.09
C ALA A 130 4.39 4.60 -18.37
N ILE A 131 4.72 4.84 -19.65
CA ILE A 131 5.75 5.81 -20.07
C ILE A 131 5.35 7.23 -19.63
N ILE A 132 4.11 7.65 -19.88
CA ILE A 132 3.66 9.00 -19.51
C ILE A 132 3.63 9.20 -18.00
N THR A 133 3.12 8.24 -17.25
CA THR A 133 3.10 8.36 -15.78
C THR A 133 4.51 8.39 -15.19
N LEU A 134 5.46 7.64 -15.78
CA LEU A 134 6.87 7.73 -15.45
C LEU A 134 7.41 9.12 -15.72
N GLY A 135 7.16 9.67 -16.91
CA GLY A 135 7.56 11.02 -17.27
C GLY A 135 7.04 12.06 -16.29
N PHE A 136 5.77 11.98 -15.87
CA PHE A 136 5.22 12.86 -14.86
C PHE A 136 5.89 12.68 -13.49
N GLY A 137 6.23 11.46 -13.09
CA GLY A 137 7.00 11.20 -11.86
C GLY A 137 8.36 11.90 -11.88
N GLU A 138 9.09 11.82 -13.01
CA GLU A 138 10.37 12.50 -13.18
C GLU A 138 10.20 14.02 -13.27
N ILE A 139 9.14 14.53 -13.91
CA ILE A 139 8.84 15.97 -13.91
C ILE A 139 8.63 16.47 -12.48
N ILE A 140 7.84 15.78 -11.66
CA ILE A 140 7.63 16.12 -10.23
C ILE A 140 8.99 16.17 -9.52
N ARG A 141 9.84 15.16 -9.71
CA ARG A 141 11.17 15.11 -9.10
C ARG A 141 12.06 16.29 -9.51
N VAL A 142 12.09 16.59 -10.80
CA VAL A 142 12.89 17.70 -11.34
C VAL A 142 12.35 19.05 -10.88
N VAL A 143 11.03 19.23 -10.82
CA VAL A 143 10.39 20.43 -10.27
C VAL A 143 10.78 20.61 -8.80
N LEU A 144 10.69 19.56 -7.98
CA LEU A 144 11.09 19.62 -6.57
C LEU A 144 12.58 19.92 -6.37
N LEU A 145 13.44 19.53 -7.32
CA LEU A 145 14.87 19.85 -7.29
C LEU A 145 15.15 21.32 -7.61
N ASN A 146 14.37 21.93 -8.50
CA ASN A 146 14.71 23.22 -9.10
C ASN A 146 13.75 24.36 -8.72
N ILE A 147 12.66 24.06 -8.00
CA ILE A 147 11.61 25.06 -7.68
C ILE A 147 12.15 26.26 -6.90
N ASP A 148 13.16 26.05 -6.07
CA ASP A 148 13.81 27.11 -5.28
C ASP A 148 14.50 28.15 -6.19
N SER A 149 15.12 27.68 -7.28
CA SER A 149 15.74 28.57 -8.27
C SER A 149 14.70 29.41 -9.04
N VAL A 150 13.50 28.86 -9.22
CA VAL A 150 12.40 29.55 -9.90
C VAL A 150 11.70 30.57 -8.97
N LEU A 151 11.50 30.20 -7.71
CA LEU A 151 10.83 31.05 -6.74
C LEU A 151 11.74 32.12 -6.11
N GLY A 152 13.06 31.95 -6.21
CA GLY A 152 14.03 32.87 -5.60
C GLY A 152 14.15 32.76 -4.07
N PHE A 153 13.51 31.79 -3.46
CA PHE A 153 13.62 31.48 -2.02
C PHE A 153 13.61 29.97 -1.78
N ASN A 154 14.19 29.54 -0.65
CA ASN A 154 14.32 28.15 -0.29
C ASN A 154 12.98 27.56 0.15
N PHE A 155 12.23 26.94 -0.77
CA PHE A 155 10.95 26.27 -0.51
C PHE A 155 11.16 24.78 -0.21
N THR A 156 11.83 24.05 -1.10
CA THR A 156 12.09 22.60 -0.97
C THR A 156 13.53 22.29 -0.56
N TYR A 157 14.41 23.27 -0.60
CA TYR A 157 15.87 23.13 -0.46
C TYR A 157 16.52 22.22 -1.53
N GLY A 158 15.78 21.86 -2.56
CA GLY A 158 16.25 21.15 -3.76
C GLY A 158 17.28 20.06 -3.47
N ALA A 159 18.45 20.15 -4.09
CA ALA A 159 19.54 19.20 -3.90
C ALA A 159 20.16 19.22 -2.48
N ALA A 160 20.04 20.33 -1.74
CA ALA A 160 20.51 20.46 -0.36
C ALA A 160 19.65 19.68 0.66
N SER A 161 18.52 19.14 0.22
CA SER A 161 17.54 18.38 1.00
C SER A 161 16.80 19.20 2.06
N LEU A 162 15.51 18.98 2.17
CA LEU A 162 14.66 19.57 3.19
C LEU A 162 14.94 18.89 4.54
N LYS A 163 15.53 19.63 5.46
CA LYS A 163 15.93 19.18 6.82
C LYS A 163 14.98 19.71 7.89
N ASN A 164 15.16 19.23 9.13
CA ASN A 164 14.41 19.66 10.30
C ASN A 164 12.91 19.38 10.22
N ILE A 165 12.54 18.21 9.66
CA ILE A 165 11.17 17.71 9.67
C ILE A 165 10.96 17.01 11.02
N PRO A 166 9.87 17.32 11.77
CA PRO A 166 9.56 16.64 13.02
C PRO A 166 9.37 15.13 12.80
N LYS A 167 10.02 14.32 13.66
CA LYS A 167 9.97 12.86 13.59
C LYS A 167 8.83 12.31 14.44
N TYR A 168 7.62 12.37 13.92
CA TYR A 168 6.42 11.88 14.60
C TYR A 168 6.03 10.45 14.22
N THR A 169 6.65 9.87 13.19
CA THR A 169 6.35 8.50 12.76
C THR A 169 6.98 7.48 13.69
N SER A 170 6.21 6.99 14.64
CA SER A 170 6.52 5.83 15.49
C SER A 170 5.96 4.54 14.87
N PHE A 171 6.33 3.38 15.44
CA PHE A 171 5.74 2.09 15.05
C PHE A 171 4.20 2.13 15.16
N PHE A 172 3.69 2.60 16.29
CA PHE A 172 2.25 2.66 16.56
C PHE A 172 1.51 3.51 15.52
N ASN A 173 1.97 4.75 15.28
CA ASN A 173 1.37 5.68 14.34
C ASN A 173 1.40 5.13 12.90
N CYS A 174 2.53 4.52 12.49
CA CYS A 174 2.69 3.95 11.15
C CYS A 174 1.73 2.78 10.93
N PHE A 175 1.71 1.78 11.82
CA PHE A 175 0.85 0.61 11.64
C PHE A 175 -0.63 0.92 11.84
N LEU A 176 -0.98 1.91 12.65
CA LEU A 176 -2.35 2.41 12.73
C LEU A 176 -2.79 2.97 11.37
N CYS A 177 -1.94 3.75 10.69
CA CYS A 177 -2.22 4.21 9.33
C CYS A 177 -2.30 3.05 8.33
N VAL A 178 -1.43 2.04 8.43
CA VAL A 178 -1.52 0.81 7.60
C VAL A 178 -2.89 0.17 7.75
N GLY A 179 -3.36 -0.02 9.00
CA GLY A 179 -4.68 -0.60 9.27
C GLY A 179 -5.82 0.22 8.68
N ILE A 180 -5.79 1.54 8.84
CA ILE A 180 -6.81 2.44 8.29
C ILE A 180 -6.81 2.38 6.75
N VAL A 181 -5.65 2.49 6.10
CA VAL A 181 -5.53 2.44 4.64
C VAL A 181 -6.02 1.11 4.09
N CYS A 182 -5.58 0.00 4.69
CA CYS A 182 -6.02 -1.34 4.31
C CYS A 182 -7.54 -1.51 4.46
N PHE A 183 -8.12 -1.01 5.56
CA PHE A 183 -9.55 -1.06 5.79
C PHE A 183 -10.33 -0.23 4.77
N LEU A 184 -9.88 0.98 4.47
CA LEU A 184 -10.53 1.87 3.49
C LEU A 184 -10.48 1.27 2.07
N ILE A 185 -9.32 0.76 1.63
CA ILE A 185 -9.18 0.13 0.32
C ILE A 185 -10.04 -1.13 0.23
N HIS A 186 -10.03 -1.99 1.26
CA HIS A 186 -10.86 -3.18 1.30
C HIS A 186 -12.36 -2.85 1.20
N THR A 187 -12.82 -1.84 1.95
CA THR A 187 -14.22 -1.40 1.94
C THR A 187 -14.59 -0.81 0.58
N LEU A 188 -13.70 0.02 -0.01
CA LEU A 188 -13.88 0.56 -1.34
C LEU A 188 -14.02 -0.54 -2.38
N MET A 189 -13.13 -1.53 -2.39
CA MET A 189 -13.15 -2.61 -3.37
C MET A 189 -14.39 -3.51 -3.24
N LYS A 190 -14.96 -3.66 -2.04
CA LYS A 190 -16.23 -4.37 -1.83
C LYS A 190 -17.48 -3.56 -2.14
N SER A 191 -17.36 -2.25 -2.29
CA SER A 191 -18.47 -1.35 -2.61
C SER A 191 -18.95 -1.52 -4.07
N LYS A 192 -20.03 -0.82 -4.41
CA LYS A 192 -20.49 -0.74 -5.82
C LYS A 192 -19.45 -0.08 -6.73
N HIS A 193 -18.70 0.89 -6.23
CA HIS A 193 -17.63 1.56 -6.99
C HIS A 193 -16.45 0.61 -7.26
N GLY A 194 -16.05 -0.20 -6.28
CA GLY A 194 -15.00 -1.20 -6.45
C GLY A 194 -15.40 -2.28 -7.49
N ARG A 195 -16.64 -2.74 -7.47
CA ARG A 195 -17.14 -3.67 -8.50
C ARG A 195 -17.14 -3.06 -9.90
N ALA A 196 -17.46 -1.77 -10.03
CA ALA A 196 -17.38 -1.07 -11.32
C ALA A 196 -15.92 -0.95 -11.79
N ILE A 197 -14.96 -0.66 -10.90
CA ILE A 197 -13.53 -0.65 -11.22
C ILE A 197 -13.08 -2.03 -11.74
N LEU A 198 -13.48 -3.11 -11.07
CA LEU A 198 -13.16 -4.47 -11.52
C LEU A 198 -13.80 -4.81 -12.87
N ALA A 199 -15.04 -4.38 -13.12
CA ALA A 199 -15.70 -4.57 -14.41
C ALA A 199 -14.94 -3.86 -15.55
N VAL A 200 -14.44 -2.64 -15.31
CA VAL A 200 -13.60 -1.90 -16.26
C VAL A 200 -12.29 -2.65 -16.54
N ARG A 201 -11.67 -3.26 -15.53
CA ARG A 201 -10.46 -4.07 -15.69
C ARG A 201 -10.71 -5.30 -16.58
N GLU A 202 -11.81 -6.02 -16.36
CA GLU A 202 -12.09 -7.26 -17.08
C GLU A 202 -12.39 -6.99 -18.58
N ASN A 203 -13.26 -6.02 -18.88
CA ASN A 203 -13.55 -5.63 -20.26
C ASN A 203 -14.14 -4.22 -20.33
N GLU A 204 -13.37 -3.27 -20.86
CA GLU A 204 -13.78 -1.86 -20.99
C GLU A 204 -15.02 -1.71 -21.89
N ILE A 205 -15.10 -2.44 -23.03
CA ILE A 205 -16.19 -2.33 -23.98
C ILE A 205 -17.50 -2.85 -23.36
N ALA A 206 -17.42 -3.99 -22.68
CA ALA A 206 -18.59 -4.55 -21.99
C ALA A 206 -19.05 -3.67 -20.83
N ALA A 207 -18.12 -3.06 -20.07
CA ALA A 207 -18.45 -2.14 -18.99
C ALA A 207 -19.16 -0.88 -19.53
N ASP A 208 -18.69 -0.31 -20.63
CA ASP A 208 -19.31 0.85 -21.29
C ASP A 208 -20.70 0.53 -21.80
N SER A 209 -20.90 -0.63 -22.40
CA SER A 209 -22.21 -1.08 -22.95
C SER A 209 -23.30 -1.23 -21.88
N VAL A 210 -22.93 -1.46 -20.62
CA VAL A 210 -23.88 -1.49 -19.47
C VAL A 210 -23.96 -0.15 -18.73
N GLY A 211 -23.41 0.93 -19.31
CA GLY A 211 -23.52 2.31 -18.78
C GLY A 211 -22.52 2.68 -17.71
N ILE A 212 -21.41 1.94 -17.54
CA ILE A 212 -20.34 2.31 -16.62
C ILE A 212 -19.46 3.36 -17.27
N ASN A 213 -19.36 4.56 -16.66
CA ASN A 213 -18.48 5.62 -17.14
C ASN A 213 -17.01 5.27 -16.92
N LEU A 214 -16.32 4.85 -17.99
CA LEU A 214 -14.94 4.39 -17.95
C LEU A 214 -13.97 5.45 -17.40
N THR A 215 -14.10 6.69 -17.89
CA THR A 215 -13.22 7.79 -17.50
C THR A 215 -13.32 8.09 -15.99
N TYR A 216 -14.54 8.11 -15.47
CA TYR A 216 -14.79 8.36 -14.05
C TYR A 216 -14.17 7.27 -13.16
N TYR A 217 -14.41 5.99 -13.48
CA TYR A 217 -13.91 4.89 -12.64
C TYR A 217 -12.40 4.67 -12.76
N LYS A 218 -11.82 4.91 -13.94
CA LYS A 218 -10.37 4.95 -14.11
C LYS A 218 -9.73 6.07 -13.29
N ALA A 219 -10.26 7.29 -13.41
CA ALA A 219 -9.77 8.43 -12.65
C ALA A 219 -9.93 8.21 -11.14
N LEU A 220 -11.05 7.65 -10.68
CA LEU A 220 -11.29 7.35 -9.27
C LEU A 220 -10.27 6.36 -8.72
N GLY A 221 -10.04 5.23 -9.39
CA GLY A 221 -9.07 4.23 -8.95
C GLY A 221 -7.64 4.78 -8.90
N PHE A 222 -7.26 5.55 -9.93
CA PHE A 222 -5.97 6.20 -10.01
C PHE A 222 -5.77 7.26 -8.91
N THR A 223 -6.77 8.10 -8.67
CA THR A 223 -6.74 9.13 -7.64
C THR A 223 -6.64 8.54 -6.24
N VAL A 224 -7.42 7.48 -5.95
CA VAL A 224 -7.33 6.75 -4.67
C VAL A 224 -5.94 6.18 -4.46
N SER A 225 -5.33 5.60 -5.50
CA SER A 225 -3.95 5.14 -5.47
C SER A 225 -2.98 6.27 -5.14
N ALA A 226 -3.13 7.44 -5.77
CA ALA A 226 -2.30 8.61 -5.53
C ALA A 226 -2.47 9.19 -4.11
N ILE A 227 -3.70 9.24 -3.57
CA ILE A 227 -3.98 9.70 -2.19
C ILE A 227 -3.18 8.86 -1.19
N PHE A 228 -3.27 7.54 -1.28
CA PHE A 228 -2.59 6.67 -0.32
C PHE A 228 -1.07 6.62 -0.54
N ALA A 229 -0.58 6.84 -1.77
CA ALA A 229 0.84 7.09 -2.01
C ALA A 229 1.32 8.35 -1.29
N GLY A 230 0.52 9.43 -1.31
CA GLY A 230 0.79 10.66 -0.57
C GLY A 230 0.80 10.46 0.94
N VAL A 231 -0.14 9.67 1.47
CA VAL A 231 -0.16 9.27 2.90
C VAL A 231 1.14 8.53 3.28
N ALA A 232 1.57 7.57 2.47
CA ALA A 232 2.84 6.88 2.70
C ALA A 232 4.04 7.83 2.62
N GLY A 233 4.00 8.80 1.70
CA GLY A 233 5.01 9.86 1.58
C GLY A 233 5.08 10.74 2.83
N ALA A 234 3.95 11.15 3.39
CA ALA A 234 3.87 11.92 4.63
C ALA A 234 4.46 11.17 5.84
N LEU A 235 4.16 9.87 5.95
CA LEU A 235 4.76 9.00 6.97
C LEU A 235 6.28 8.88 6.77
N TYR A 236 6.73 8.73 5.52
CA TYR A 236 8.15 8.63 5.17
C TYR A 236 8.92 9.91 5.51
N ALA A 237 8.33 11.09 5.25
CA ALA A 237 8.89 12.38 5.60
C ALA A 237 9.15 12.51 7.10
N SER A 238 8.13 12.23 7.91
CA SER A 238 8.21 12.30 9.38
C SER A 238 9.00 11.13 9.99
N TYR A 239 9.27 10.06 9.23
CA TYR A 239 10.14 8.98 9.64
C TYR A 239 11.62 9.35 9.49
N LEU A 240 12.02 9.84 8.31
CA LEU A 240 13.42 10.20 8.02
C LEU A 240 13.84 11.50 8.71
N GLY A 241 12.97 12.51 8.73
CA GLY A 241 13.29 13.86 9.19
C GLY A 241 14.09 14.69 8.17
N ILE A 242 14.49 14.08 7.04
CA ILE A 242 15.21 14.72 5.94
C ILE A 242 14.65 14.17 4.63
N LEU A 243 14.33 15.05 3.66
CA LEU A 243 13.84 14.67 2.35
C LEU A 243 14.79 15.15 1.26
N ASN A 244 15.16 14.22 0.37
CA ASN A 244 15.88 14.51 -0.86
C ASN A 244 15.01 14.12 -2.06
N PRO A 245 14.77 15.03 -3.04
CA PRO A 245 13.98 14.71 -4.23
C PRO A 245 14.54 13.54 -5.04
N SER A 246 15.86 13.35 -5.04
CA SER A 246 16.50 12.25 -5.77
C SER A 246 16.12 10.86 -5.27
N SER A 247 15.60 10.74 -4.04
CA SER A 247 15.11 9.48 -3.47
C SER A 247 13.77 9.02 -4.08
N PHE A 248 13.07 9.88 -4.79
CA PHE A 248 11.75 9.61 -5.38
C PHE A 248 11.81 9.41 -6.90
N GLY A 249 12.93 8.96 -7.42
CA GLY A 249 13.14 8.72 -8.85
C GLY A 249 12.49 7.42 -9.34
N PHE A 250 12.76 7.13 -10.61
CA PHE A 250 12.29 5.95 -11.34
C PHE A 250 12.52 4.63 -10.57
N MET A 251 13.72 4.43 -10.01
CA MET A 251 14.07 3.20 -9.30
C MET A 251 13.13 2.94 -8.11
N LYS A 252 12.69 3.99 -7.40
CA LYS A 252 11.72 3.84 -6.31
C LYS A 252 10.35 3.40 -6.80
N SER A 253 9.90 3.90 -7.96
CA SER A 253 8.66 3.44 -8.59
C SER A 253 8.72 1.96 -8.99
N ILE A 254 9.85 1.53 -9.56
CA ILE A 254 10.07 0.11 -9.91
C ILE A 254 10.09 -0.76 -8.65
N GLU A 255 10.77 -0.33 -7.59
CA GLU A 255 10.79 -1.07 -6.32
C GLU A 255 9.37 -1.33 -5.79
N ILE A 256 8.51 -0.30 -5.80
CA ILE A 256 7.12 -0.43 -5.36
C ILE A 256 6.34 -1.35 -6.31
N LEU A 257 6.54 -1.24 -7.63
CA LEU A 257 5.89 -2.11 -8.61
C LEU A 257 6.26 -3.59 -8.40
N VAL A 258 7.54 -3.85 -8.15
CA VAL A 258 8.04 -5.21 -7.86
C VAL A 258 7.34 -5.81 -6.65
N MET A 259 7.12 -5.03 -5.59
CA MET A 259 6.37 -5.49 -4.41
C MET A 259 4.95 -5.93 -4.77
N VAL A 260 4.27 -5.21 -5.68
CA VAL A 260 2.89 -5.53 -6.09
C VAL A 260 2.86 -6.75 -7.01
N VAL A 261 3.74 -6.79 -8.01
CA VAL A 261 3.79 -7.89 -8.98
C VAL A 261 4.17 -9.20 -8.30
N LEU A 262 5.18 -9.18 -7.43
CA LEU A 262 5.62 -10.34 -6.68
C LEU A 262 4.54 -10.83 -5.70
N GLY A 263 3.79 -9.90 -5.09
CA GLY A 263 2.66 -10.23 -4.22
C GLY A 263 1.50 -10.90 -4.97
N GLY A 264 1.32 -10.53 -6.21
CA GLY A 264 0.19 -10.90 -7.08
C GLY A 264 -0.76 -9.73 -7.27
N MET A 265 -0.88 -9.28 -8.51
CA MET A 265 -1.75 -8.17 -8.88
C MET A 265 -3.22 -8.48 -8.57
N GLY A 266 -3.86 -7.61 -7.77
CA GLY A 266 -5.24 -7.78 -7.31
C GLY A 266 -5.38 -8.51 -5.97
N SER A 267 -4.29 -9.00 -5.36
CA SER A 267 -4.30 -9.54 -4.00
C SER A 267 -3.75 -8.53 -3.01
N MET A 268 -4.60 -8.05 -2.10
CA MET A 268 -4.19 -7.12 -1.04
C MET A 268 -3.22 -7.79 -0.06
N VAL A 269 -3.52 -9.02 0.34
CA VAL A 269 -2.68 -9.78 1.27
C VAL A 269 -1.34 -10.12 0.62
N GLY A 270 -1.35 -10.46 -0.68
CA GLY A 270 -0.13 -10.67 -1.44
C GLY A 270 0.79 -9.45 -1.42
N SER A 271 0.24 -8.25 -1.64
CA SER A 271 0.98 -6.99 -1.58
C SER A 271 1.55 -6.70 -0.19
N ILE A 272 0.81 -7.00 0.88
CA ILE A 272 1.30 -6.85 2.27
C ILE A 272 2.50 -7.79 2.53
N VAL A 273 2.35 -9.06 2.18
CA VAL A 273 3.39 -10.08 2.41
C VAL A 273 4.65 -9.76 1.59
N SER A 274 4.49 -9.46 0.30
CA SER A 274 5.63 -9.15 -0.57
C SER A 274 6.36 -7.86 -0.15
N ALA A 275 5.62 -6.80 0.20
CA ALA A 275 6.21 -5.57 0.71
C ALA A 275 7.02 -5.82 1.99
N THR A 276 6.49 -6.64 2.91
CA THR A 276 7.19 -7.01 4.14
C THR A 276 8.45 -7.83 3.83
N VAL A 277 8.35 -8.84 2.99
CA VAL A 277 9.50 -9.70 2.63
C VAL A 277 10.57 -8.90 1.90
N LEU A 278 10.18 -8.15 0.86
CA LEU A 278 11.12 -7.37 0.04
C LEU A 278 11.76 -6.19 0.79
N THR A 279 11.16 -5.73 1.88
CA THR A 279 11.78 -4.71 2.74
C THR A 279 12.64 -5.36 3.81
N ALA A 280 12.14 -6.41 4.49
CA ALA A 280 12.82 -7.02 5.63
C ALA A 280 14.04 -7.86 5.19
N VAL A 281 13.92 -8.67 4.13
CA VAL A 281 15.01 -9.57 3.71
C VAL A 281 16.27 -8.81 3.31
N PRO A 282 16.23 -7.78 2.43
CA PRO A 282 17.43 -7.03 2.10
C PRO A 282 18.03 -6.28 3.29
N GLU A 283 17.19 -5.73 4.15
CA GLU A 283 17.68 -4.97 5.32
C GLU A 283 18.28 -5.89 6.41
N LEU A 284 17.73 -7.07 6.62
CA LEU A 284 18.14 -7.96 7.72
C LEU A 284 19.22 -8.94 7.29
N VAL A 285 19.10 -9.53 6.09
CA VAL A 285 19.97 -10.63 5.62
C VAL A 285 21.14 -10.10 4.80
N LEU A 286 20.88 -9.14 3.89
CA LEU A 286 21.89 -8.64 2.95
C LEU A 286 22.63 -7.40 3.47
N ARG A 287 22.52 -7.10 4.76
CA ARG A 287 23.23 -5.97 5.38
C ARG A 287 24.75 -6.05 5.23
N ALA A 288 25.29 -7.27 5.33
CA ALA A 288 26.73 -7.52 5.16
C ALA A 288 27.19 -7.37 3.69
N PHE A 289 26.25 -7.41 2.73
CA PHE A 289 26.48 -7.37 1.30
C PHE A 289 25.67 -6.24 0.66
N SER A 290 25.82 -4.99 1.14
CA SER A 290 25.05 -3.83 0.70
C SER A 290 25.07 -3.63 -0.83
N ASP A 291 26.22 -3.88 -1.46
CA ASP A 291 26.45 -3.67 -2.88
C ASP A 291 25.71 -4.69 -3.76
N TYR A 292 25.43 -5.87 -3.21
CA TYR A 292 24.71 -6.95 -3.93
C TYR A 292 23.21 -6.91 -3.74
N ARG A 293 22.69 -5.96 -2.94
CA ARG A 293 21.26 -5.85 -2.62
C ARG A 293 20.38 -5.77 -3.86
N MET A 294 20.75 -4.93 -4.82
CA MET A 294 20.02 -4.76 -6.09
C MET A 294 20.05 -6.03 -6.95
N ILE A 295 21.17 -6.74 -6.96
CA ILE A 295 21.30 -8.01 -7.70
C ILE A 295 20.42 -9.08 -7.07
N ALA A 296 20.45 -9.20 -5.75
CA ALA A 296 19.61 -10.17 -5.03
C ALA A 296 18.11 -9.87 -5.22
N TYR A 297 17.73 -8.59 -5.26
CA TYR A 297 16.37 -8.16 -5.52
C TYR A 297 15.88 -8.55 -6.92
N SER A 298 16.70 -8.29 -7.95
CA SER A 298 16.38 -8.65 -9.33
C SER A 298 16.37 -10.17 -9.56
N LEU A 299 17.30 -10.91 -8.95
CA LEU A 299 17.34 -12.36 -9.04
C LEU A 299 16.10 -13.00 -8.40
N LEU A 300 15.71 -12.54 -7.20
CA LEU A 300 14.51 -13.01 -6.52
C LEU A 300 13.27 -12.77 -7.36
N LEU A 301 13.16 -11.59 -8.00
CA LEU A 301 12.06 -11.28 -8.89
C LEU A 301 12.02 -12.21 -10.10
N ILE A 302 13.15 -12.44 -10.77
CA ILE A 302 13.24 -13.34 -11.93
C ILE A 302 12.81 -14.75 -11.54
N VAL A 303 13.34 -15.27 -10.44
CA VAL A 303 12.99 -16.62 -9.94
C VAL A 303 11.49 -16.74 -9.67
N VAL A 304 10.91 -15.77 -8.95
CA VAL A 304 9.47 -15.83 -8.65
C VAL A 304 8.62 -15.72 -9.91
N MET A 305 8.98 -14.85 -10.87
CA MET A 305 8.23 -14.70 -12.12
C MET A 305 8.32 -15.93 -13.02
N ILE A 306 9.43 -16.67 -13.02
CA ILE A 306 9.56 -17.92 -13.77
C ILE A 306 8.70 -19.02 -13.14
N PHE A 307 8.78 -19.20 -11.82
CA PHE A 307 8.10 -20.31 -11.15
C PHE A 307 6.64 -20.03 -10.81
N LYS A 308 6.27 -18.74 -10.62
CA LYS A 308 4.92 -18.36 -10.20
C LYS A 308 4.48 -17.01 -10.82
N PRO A 309 4.18 -17.00 -12.14
CA PRO A 309 3.87 -15.76 -12.86
C PRO A 309 2.63 -15.02 -12.33
N SER A 310 1.74 -15.72 -11.61
CA SER A 310 0.60 -15.11 -10.92
C SER A 310 0.95 -14.40 -9.60
N GLY A 311 2.23 -14.38 -9.20
CA GLY A 311 2.70 -13.87 -7.92
C GLY A 311 2.57 -14.87 -6.76
N LEU A 312 3.09 -14.52 -5.58
CA LEU A 312 3.15 -15.40 -4.41
C LEU A 312 1.76 -15.88 -3.96
N MET A 313 0.77 -14.97 -3.94
CA MET A 313 -0.60 -15.26 -3.50
C MET A 313 -1.60 -15.37 -4.66
N GLY A 314 -1.22 -15.04 -5.90
CA GLY A 314 -2.11 -15.01 -7.05
C GLY A 314 -3.28 -14.04 -6.84
N GLN A 315 -4.48 -14.41 -7.26
CA GLN A 315 -5.71 -13.62 -7.03
C GLN A 315 -6.48 -14.06 -5.76
N TYR A 316 -5.86 -14.86 -4.89
CA TYR A 316 -6.53 -15.33 -3.69
C TYR A 316 -6.59 -14.25 -2.62
N ASP A 317 -7.81 -13.84 -2.27
CA ASP A 317 -8.09 -13.07 -1.06
C ASP A 317 -8.00 -14.03 0.16
N PHE A 318 -6.85 -14.05 0.81
CA PHE A 318 -6.68 -14.77 2.05
C PHE A 318 -7.52 -14.12 3.16
N SER A 319 -8.60 -14.78 3.55
CA SER A 319 -9.44 -14.34 4.67
C SER A 319 -9.21 -15.25 5.87
N LEU A 320 -8.62 -14.72 6.94
CA LEU A 320 -8.46 -15.45 8.21
C LEU A 320 -9.80 -15.96 8.72
N THR A 321 -10.87 -15.18 8.57
CA THR A 321 -12.23 -15.58 8.92
C THR A 321 -12.78 -16.66 8.00
N GLY A 322 -12.37 -16.69 6.71
CA GLY A 322 -12.67 -17.77 5.77
C GLY A 322 -12.02 -19.09 6.17
N LEU A 323 -10.80 -19.06 6.71
CA LEU A 323 -10.14 -20.25 7.29
C LEU A 323 -10.86 -20.78 8.52
N ILE A 324 -11.31 -19.90 9.41
CA ILE A 324 -12.10 -20.27 10.59
C ILE A 324 -13.43 -20.90 10.17
N ASP A 325 -14.11 -20.34 9.17
CA ASP A 325 -15.34 -20.90 8.61
C ASP A 325 -15.09 -22.27 7.96
N LYS A 326 -13.99 -22.43 7.22
CA LYS A 326 -13.60 -23.69 6.56
C LYS A 326 -13.22 -24.75 7.58
N ALA A 327 -12.49 -24.38 8.64
CA ALA A 327 -12.17 -25.28 9.76
C ALA A 327 -13.43 -25.69 10.54
N ARG A 328 -14.39 -24.77 10.71
CA ARG A 328 -15.66 -25.02 11.37
C ARG A 328 -16.58 -25.91 10.53
N MET A 329 -16.61 -25.74 9.22
CA MET A 329 -17.32 -26.62 8.28
C MET A 329 -16.63 -27.98 8.14
N GLY A 330 -15.30 -28.04 8.06
CA GLY A 330 -14.54 -29.28 7.98
C GLY A 330 -14.71 -30.18 9.20
N LYS A 331 -14.81 -29.62 10.41
CA LYS A 331 -15.16 -30.37 11.63
C LYS A 331 -16.58 -30.93 11.58
N LEU A 332 -17.52 -30.29 10.88
CA LEU A 332 -18.89 -30.77 10.70
C LEU A 332 -18.97 -31.93 9.71
N PHE A 333 -18.19 -31.88 8.61
CA PHE A 333 -18.11 -32.96 7.63
C PHE A 333 -17.51 -34.22 8.26
N LYS A 334 -16.45 -34.11 9.08
CA LYS A 334 -15.86 -35.23 9.81
C LYS A 334 -16.84 -35.86 10.79
N LYS A 335 -17.56 -35.04 11.55
CA LYS A 335 -18.56 -35.50 12.53
C LYS A 335 -19.81 -36.14 11.87
N GLY A 336 -20.12 -35.74 10.62
CA GLY A 336 -21.20 -36.36 9.82
C GLY A 336 -20.82 -37.72 9.25
N LYS A 337 -19.53 -37.93 8.91
CA LYS A 337 -18.99 -39.22 8.47
C LYS A 337 -18.96 -40.24 9.62
N ASP A 338 -18.45 -39.84 10.79
CA ASP A 338 -18.39 -40.69 11.97
C ASP A 338 -19.79 -41.14 12.49
N LYS A 339 -20.83 -40.29 12.26
CA LYS A 339 -22.20 -40.66 12.59
C LYS A 339 -22.84 -41.61 11.57
N LYS A 340 -22.48 -41.53 10.31
CA LYS A 340 -22.98 -42.46 9.28
C LYS A 340 -22.31 -43.84 9.39
N GLU A 341 -21.03 -43.92 9.71
CA GLU A 341 -20.36 -45.18 9.98
C GLU A 341 -20.92 -45.91 11.21
N LYS A 342 -21.24 -45.17 12.29
CA LYS A 342 -21.86 -45.74 13.49
C LYS A 342 -23.35 -46.11 13.34
N ALA A 343 -24.02 -45.64 12.29
CA ALA A 343 -25.42 -45.97 12.00
C ALA A 343 -25.57 -47.08 10.94
N GLY A 344 -24.48 -47.44 10.25
CA GLY A 344 -24.45 -48.53 9.30
C GLY A 344 -23.98 -49.88 9.89
N ASP A 345 -23.53 -49.87 11.16
CA ASP A 345 -23.10 -51.06 11.91
C ASP A 345 -24.16 -51.56 12.92
N LYS A 346 -25.43 -51.23 12.68
CA LYS A 346 -26.56 -51.78 13.47
C LYS A 346 -27.59 -52.43 12.57
#